data_02cdf9851cc369b51b4f27939e4497d7
#
_entry.id   02cdf9851cc369b51b4f27939e4497d7
#
_cell.length_a   1.000
_cell.length_b   1.000
_cell.length_c   1.000
_cell.angle_alpha   90.00
_cell.angle_beta   90.00
_cell.angle_gamma   90.00
#
_symmetry.space_group_name_H-M   'P 1'
#
loop_
_entity.id
_entity.type
_entity.pdbx_description
1 polymer ?
#
loop_
_entity_poly.entity_id
_entity_poly.type
_entity_poly.pdbx_seq_one_letter_code
_entity_poly.pdbx_strand_id
1 'polypeptide(L)'
;MKTPFSGPVVKLNLDDILKIVVQDRSLHSRWLLTLSYLENCGARKISDFQSIFKGQVPLSILQHAWEESRHAFFMKKQISKLGLDPDEKRSFLGGTKAKNLLYLLDVKILKLLKENNIKMKENLYYSAYLLTTYAIENRADSLYGTYQKVLEKNHSKINLKLIIKEEENHLREIEEKIDENKDISLLKEKVIEIESDIFSSFISSVEEEIFLT
;
A
#
# COMPACT_ATOMS: atom_id res chain seq x y z
N MET A 1 26.33 -30.46 14.28
CA MET A 1 25.06 -30.48 13.53
C MET A 1 23.97 -30.06 14.49
N LYS A 2 23.46 -28.84 14.34
CA LYS A 2 22.27 -28.38 15.11
C LYS A 2 21.05 -28.82 14.33
N THR A 3 20.21 -29.64 14.92
CA THR A 3 18.88 -30.02 14.39
C THR A 3 18.03 -28.77 14.22
N PRO A 4 17.31 -28.60 13.10
CA PRO A 4 16.39 -27.48 12.96
C PRO A 4 15.22 -27.69 13.93
N PHE A 5 14.88 -26.62 14.65
CA PHE A 5 13.71 -26.55 15.53
C PHE A 5 12.46 -26.79 14.69
N SER A 6 11.83 -27.94 14.81
CA SER A 6 10.53 -28.28 14.23
C SER A 6 9.40 -28.03 15.25
N GLY A 7 9.26 -26.80 15.68
CA GLY A 7 8.04 -26.35 16.36
C GLY A 7 7.02 -25.84 15.32
N PRO A 8 5.70 -25.86 15.61
CA PRO A 8 4.73 -25.24 14.72
C PRO A 8 5.08 -23.76 14.58
N VAL A 9 5.33 -23.31 13.33
CA VAL A 9 5.51 -21.89 13.02
C VAL A 9 4.17 -21.22 13.31
N VAL A 10 4.08 -20.54 14.46
CA VAL A 10 2.90 -19.73 14.78
C VAL A 10 2.92 -18.54 13.83
N LYS A 11 2.00 -18.51 12.86
CA LYS A 11 1.86 -17.39 11.94
C LYS A 11 1.37 -16.18 12.72
N LEU A 12 2.17 -15.12 12.72
CA LEU A 12 1.83 -13.85 13.38
C LEU A 12 0.70 -13.13 12.63
N ASN A 13 -0.16 -12.47 13.37
CA ASN A 13 -1.09 -11.52 12.78
C ASN A 13 -0.40 -10.16 12.50
N LEU A 14 -1.06 -9.28 11.76
CA LEU A 14 -0.48 -7.99 11.36
C LEU A 14 -0.14 -7.09 12.57
N ASP A 15 -0.96 -7.07 13.63
CA ASP A 15 -0.72 -6.29 14.85
C ASP A 15 0.58 -6.74 15.54
N ASP A 16 0.81 -8.04 15.66
CA ASP A 16 2.01 -8.61 16.26
C ASP A 16 3.27 -8.31 15.43
N ILE A 17 3.19 -8.44 14.10
CA ILE A 17 4.28 -8.08 13.19
C ILE A 17 4.64 -6.60 13.34
N LEU A 18 3.65 -5.70 13.29
CA LEU A 18 3.87 -4.27 13.42
C LEU A 18 4.41 -3.88 14.80
N LYS A 19 4.02 -4.60 15.86
CA LYS A 19 4.54 -4.40 17.20
C LYS A 19 6.04 -4.72 17.27
N ILE A 20 6.47 -5.84 16.70
CA ILE A 20 7.90 -6.19 16.63
C ILE A 20 8.65 -5.15 15.81
N VAL A 21 8.11 -4.77 14.65
CA VAL A 21 8.69 -3.76 13.77
C VAL A 21 8.88 -2.42 14.50
N VAL A 22 7.87 -1.94 15.23
CA VAL A 22 7.93 -0.64 15.93
C VAL A 22 8.93 -0.65 17.10
N GLN A 23 9.14 -1.79 17.72
CA GLN A 23 10.08 -1.94 18.86
C GLN A 23 11.54 -2.02 18.41
N ASP A 24 11.83 -2.43 17.19
CA ASP A 24 13.19 -2.45 16.62
C ASP A 24 13.41 -1.26 15.68
N ARG A 25 14.39 -0.40 15.98
CA ARG A 25 14.68 0.81 15.20
C ARG A 25 15.09 0.51 13.76
N SER A 26 15.81 -0.57 13.53
CA SER A 26 16.27 -0.98 12.20
C SER A 26 15.10 -1.47 11.36
N LEU A 27 14.31 -2.40 11.90
CA LEU A 27 13.09 -2.89 11.24
C LEU A 27 12.11 -1.76 10.99
N HIS A 28 11.89 -0.87 11.97
CA HIS A 28 10.98 0.27 11.85
C HIS A 28 11.41 1.24 10.74
N SER A 29 12.71 1.54 10.64
CA SER A 29 13.22 2.39 9.56
C SER A 29 13.05 1.76 8.18
N ARG A 30 13.23 0.46 8.05
CA ARG A 30 13.01 -0.29 6.80
C ARG A 30 11.53 -0.36 6.44
N TRP A 31 10.65 -0.51 7.43
CA TRP A 31 9.20 -0.44 7.25
C TRP A 31 8.74 0.92 6.72
N LEU A 32 9.18 2.01 7.36
CA LEU A 32 8.89 3.37 6.92
C LEU A 32 9.41 3.64 5.50
N LEU A 33 10.60 3.12 5.18
CA LEU A 33 11.14 3.21 3.82
C LEU A 33 10.30 2.41 2.81
N THR A 34 9.78 1.24 3.21
CA THR A 34 8.89 0.42 2.38
C THR A 34 7.58 1.17 2.11
N LEU A 35 6.95 1.73 3.14
CA LEU A 35 5.73 2.53 2.97
C LEU A 35 6.00 3.74 2.07
N SER A 36 7.07 4.50 2.33
CA SER A 36 7.47 5.63 1.47
C SER A 36 7.65 5.23 0.00
N TYR A 37 8.20 4.05 -0.26
CA TYR A 37 8.35 3.54 -1.62
C TYR A 37 6.99 3.21 -2.27
N LEU A 38 6.08 2.59 -1.52
CA LEU A 38 4.74 2.23 -2.03
C LEU A 38 3.93 3.49 -2.36
N GLU A 39 3.89 4.48 -1.46
CA GLU A 39 3.26 5.79 -1.70
C GLU A 39 3.83 6.48 -2.96
N ASN A 40 5.16 6.52 -3.08
CA ASN A 40 5.79 7.10 -4.27
C ASN A 40 5.47 6.33 -5.56
N CYS A 41 5.25 5.03 -5.49
CA CYS A 41 4.76 4.25 -6.62
C CYS A 41 3.30 4.60 -6.94
N GLY A 42 2.44 4.77 -5.92
CA GLY A 42 1.06 5.28 -6.07
C GLY A 42 1.03 6.63 -6.77
N ALA A 43 1.76 7.60 -6.26
CA ALA A 43 1.87 8.94 -6.84
C ALA A 43 2.26 8.93 -8.32
N ARG A 44 3.26 8.11 -8.69
CA ARG A 44 3.70 7.99 -10.09
C ARG A 44 2.63 7.35 -10.97
N LYS A 45 1.93 6.32 -10.49
CA LYS A 45 0.82 5.71 -11.22
C LYS A 45 -0.30 6.69 -11.52
N ILE A 46 -0.70 7.50 -10.53
CA ILE A 46 -1.71 8.55 -10.71
C ILE A 46 -1.20 9.58 -11.74
N SER A 47 0.08 9.96 -11.66
CA SER A 47 0.68 10.89 -12.61
C SER A 47 0.72 10.33 -14.04
N ASP A 48 1.07 9.06 -14.23
CA ASP A 48 1.05 8.38 -15.54
C ASP A 48 -0.37 8.30 -16.10
N PHE A 49 -1.36 8.04 -15.24
CA PHE A 49 -2.77 8.01 -15.60
C PHE A 49 -3.29 9.37 -16.11
N GLN A 50 -2.74 10.49 -15.66
CA GLN A 50 -3.12 11.83 -16.11
C GLN A 50 -3.02 12.01 -17.63
N SER A 51 -2.18 11.23 -18.29
CA SER A 51 -2.01 11.27 -19.75
C SER A 51 -3.29 11.02 -20.55
N ILE A 52 -4.27 10.30 -20.00
CA ILE A 52 -5.56 10.05 -20.67
C ILE A 52 -6.42 11.31 -20.84
N PHE A 53 -6.21 12.33 -19.99
CA PHE A 53 -7.00 13.56 -19.99
C PHE A 53 -6.56 14.60 -21.01
N LYS A 54 -5.54 14.29 -21.85
CA LYS A 54 -5.06 15.19 -22.93
C LYS A 54 -4.79 16.62 -22.47
N GLY A 55 -4.25 16.79 -21.26
CA GLY A 55 -3.89 18.08 -20.67
C GLY A 55 -4.98 18.77 -19.82
N GLN A 56 -6.20 18.24 -19.78
CA GLN A 56 -7.29 18.77 -18.95
C GLN A 56 -7.52 17.84 -17.73
N VAL A 57 -6.50 17.68 -16.90
CA VAL A 57 -6.55 16.79 -15.74
C VAL A 57 -7.49 17.37 -14.67
N PRO A 58 -8.46 16.59 -14.16
CA PRO A 58 -9.32 17.02 -13.05
C PRO A 58 -8.53 17.41 -11.80
N LEU A 59 -8.98 18.45 -11.10
CA LEU A 59 -8.31 18.95 -9.89
C LEU A 59 -8.14 17.86 -8.83
N SER A 60 -9.16 16.98 -8.64
CA SER A 60 -9.09 15.87 -7.69
C SER A 60 -7.94 14.89 -8.01
N ILE A 61 -7.68 14.61 -9.29
CA ILE A 61 -6.57 13.73 -9.71
C ILE A 61 -5.21 14.39 -9.45
N LEU A 62 -5.09 15.69 -9.70
CA LEU A 62 -3.87 16.45 -9.39
C LEU A 62 -3.62 16.49 -7.88
N GLN A 63 -4.66 16.74 -7.10
CA GLN A 63 -4.59 16.77 -5.64
C GLN A 63 -4.17 15.40 -5.10
N HIS A 64 -4.81 14.32 -5.53
CA HIS A 64 -4.49 12.97 -5.11
C HIS A 64 -3.01 12.63 -5.39
N ALA A 65 -2.51 12.88 -6.61
CA ALA A 65 -1.10 12.65 -6.96
C ALA A 65 -0.12 13.44 -6.06
N TRP A 66 -0.50 14.66 -5.69
CA TRP A 66 0.29 15.50 -4.78
C TRP A 66 0.26 14.96 -3.35
N GLU A 67 -0.90 14.52 -2.84
CA GLU A 67 -1.06 13.95 -1.50
C GLU A 67 -0.24 12.67 -1.35
N GLU A 68 -0.28 11.76 -2.31
CA GLU A 68 0.54 10.55 -2.33
C GLU A 68 2.06 10.84 -2.32
N SER A 69 2.50 11.84 -3.10
CA SER A 69 3.91 12.27 -3.09
C SER A 69 4.31 12.82 -1.71
N ARG A 70 3.39 13.52 -1.05
CA ARG A 70 3.56 14.06 0.29
C ARG A 70 3.57 12.96 1.35
N HIS A 71 2.74 11.91 1.21
CA HIS A 71 2.76 10.71 2.07
C HIS A 71 4.12 10.01 1.97
N ALA A 72 4.61 9.81 0.76
CA ALA A 72 5.94 9.23 0.53
C ALA A 72 7.06 10.02 1.25
N PHE A 73 7.06 11.35 1.10
CA PHE A 73 7.99 12.24 1.79
C PHE A 73 7.82 12.15 3.32
N PHE A 74 6.59 12.18 3.80
CA PHE A 74 6.29 12.09 5.23
C PHE A 74 6.84 10.80 5.81
N MET A 75 6.53 9.64 5.23
CA MET A 75 6.99 8.34 5.71
C MET A 75 8.51 8.28 5.81
N LYS A 76 9.22 8.70 4.75
CA LYS A 76 10.67 8.74 4.75
C LYS A 76 11.24 9.67 5.82
N LYS A 77 10.65 10.85 6.00
CA LYS A 77 11.05 11.83 7.01
C LYS A 77 10.90 11.28 8.44
N GLN A 78 9.93 10.39 8.71
CA GLN A 78 9.76 9.82 10.05
C GLN A 78 10.98 9.02 10.52
N ILE A 79 11.82 8.51 9.60
CA ILE A 79 13.06 7.79 9.93
C ILE A 79 13.97 8.65 10.82
N SER A 80 14.01 9.98 10.62
CA SER A 80 14.78 10.88 11.48
C SER A 80 14.31 10.89 12.94
N LYS A 81 13.02 10.64 13.20
CA LYS A 81 12.49 10.53 14.57
C LYS A 81 12.99 9.27 15.31
N LEU A 82 13.48 8.28 14.57
CA LEU A 82 14.16 7.12 15.11
C LEU A 82 15.65 7.40 15.40
N GLY A 83 16.14 8.61 15.12
CA GLY A 83 17.57 8.98 15.25
C GLY A 83 18.44 8.34 14.17
N LEU A 84 17.89 8.10 12.98
CA LEU A 84 18.58 7.53 11.81
C LEU A 84 18.51 8.51 10.64
N ASP A 85 19.50 8.44 9.73
CA ASP A 85 19.50 9.25 8.52
C ASP A 85 18.47 8.71 7.52
N PRO A 86 17.48 9.51 7.07
CA PRO A 86 16.50 9.08 6.07
C PRO A 86 17.09 8.71 4.71
N ASP A 87 18.26 9.25 4.36
CA ASP A 87 18.92 9.04 3.06
C ASP A 87 19.97 7.92 3.08
N GLU A 88 20.26 7.35 4.24
CA GLU A 88 21.10 6.18 4.34
C GLU A 88 20.46 4.99 3.58
N LYS A 89 21.29 4.28 2.81
CA LYS A 89 20.84 3.10 2.04
C LYS A 89 20.40 1.96 2.96
N ARG A 90 19.14 1.56 2.83
CA ARG A 90 18.54 0.40 3.52
C ARG A 90 17.77 -0.46 2.53
N SER A 91 17.63 -1.73 2.84
CA SER A 91 16.71 -2.62 2.12
C SER A 91 15.27 -2.34 2.56
N PHE A 92 14.32 -2.50 1.64
CA PHE A 92 12.91 -2.54 2.00
C PHE A 92 12.62 -3.76 2.88
N LEU A 93 11.74 -3.60 3.86
CA LEU A 93 11.19 -4.73 4.59
C LEU A 93 10.20 -5.47 3.68
N GLY A 94 10.28 -6.80 3.60
CA GLY A 94 9.55 -7.60 2.61
C GLY A 94 10.17 -7.62 1.21
N GLY A 95 11.36 -7.05 1.04
CA GLY A 95 12.27 -7.23 -0.10
C GLY A 95 11.62 -7.09 -1.48
N THR A 96 11.73 -8.12 -2.31
CA THR A 96 11.18 -8.15 -3.68
C THR A 96 9.65 -8.14 -3.70
N LYS A 97 8.97 -8.71 -2.67
CA LYS A 97 7.51 -8.70 -2.58
C LYS A 97 6.99 -7.27 -2.42
N ALA A 98 7.63 -6.46 -1.58
CA ALA A 98 7.31 -5.03 -1.45
C ALA A 98 7.46 -4.28 -2.77
N LYS A 99 8.58 -4.50 -3.49
CA LYS A 99 8.85 -3.83 -4.77
C LYS A 99 7.84 -4.15 -5.86
N ASN A 100 7.32 -5.37 -5.88
CA ASN A 100 6.45 -5.85 -6.96
C ASN A 100 4.95 -5.75 -6.60
N LEU A 101 4.59 -5.31 -5.38
CA LEU A 101 3.23 -5.34 -4.88
C LEU A 101 2.24 -4.64 -5.84
N LEU A 102 2.46 -3.37 -6.13
CA LEU A 102 1.57 -2.58 -7.00
C LEU A 102 1.59 -3.05 -8.44
N TYR A 103 2.74 -3.48 -8.96
CA TYR A 103 2.83 -4.05 -10.30
C TYR A 103 1.99 -5.33 -10.44
N LEU A 104 2.08 -6.24 -9.47
CA LEU A 104 1.30 -7.48 -9.48
C LEU A 104 -0.20 -7.20 -9.38
N LEU A 105 -0.59 -6.20 -8.58
CA LEU A 105 -1.97 -5.77 -8.46
C LEU A 105 -2.51 -5.29 -9.81
N ASP A 106 -1.78 -4.40 -10.50
CA ASP A 106 -2.15 -3.91 -11.82
C ASP A 106 -2.34 -5.04 -12.84
N VAL A 107 -1.37 -5.95 -12.92
CA VAL A 107 -1.43 -7.07 -13.87
C VAL A 107 -2.66 -7.94 -13.63
N LYS A 108 -2.95 -8.24 -12.35
CA LYS A 108 -4.11 -9.09 -12.00
C LYS A 108 -5.44 -8.36 -12.23
N ILE A 109 -5.53 -7.07 -11.93
CA ILE A 109 -6.75 -6.28 -12.19
C ILE A 109 -6.99 -6.11 -13.69
N LEU A 110 -5.97 -5.82 -14.48
CA LEU A 110 -6.09 -5.78 -15.94
C LEU A 110 -6.56 -7.12 -16.52
N LYS A 111 -6.08 -8.23 -15.99
CA LYS A 111 -6.54 -9.57 -16.38
C LYS A 111 -8.02 -9.75 -16.02
N LEU A 112 -8.43 -9.41 -14.79
CA LEU A 112 -9.81 -9.49 -14.33
C LEU A 112 -10.77 -8.70 -15.25
N LEU A 113 -10.41 -7.46 -15.59
CA LEU A 113 -11.21 -6.61 -16.48
C LEU A 113 -11.37 -7.22 -17.87
N LYS A 114 -10.30 -7.79 -18.44
CA LYS A 114 -10.34 -8.46 -19.75
C LYS A 114 -11.24 -9.69 -19.72
N GLU A 115 -11.16 -10.50 -18.67
CA GLU A 115 -11.98 -11.70 -18.46
C GLU A 115 -13.48 -11.35 -18.32
N ASN A 116 -13.79 -10.17 -17.78
CA ASN A 116 -15.16 -9.65 -17.65
C ASN A 116 -15.61 -8.78 -18.85
N ASN A 117 -14.90 -8.88 -20.00
CA ASN A 117 -15.26 -8.22 -21.26
C ASN A 117 -15.30 -6.68 -21.21
N ILE A 118 -14.59 -6.04 -20.30
CA ILE A 118 -14.37 -4.60 -20.31
C ILE A 118 -13.38 -4.27 -21.44
N LYS A 119 -13.91 -4.01 -22.66
CA LYS A 119 -13.13 -4.03 -23.92
C LYS A 119 -12.77 -2.67 -24.50
N MET A 120 -13.51 -1.61 -24.15
CA MET A 120 -13.20 -0.30 -24.71
C MET A 120 -11.91 0.24 -24.12
N LYS A 121 -10.93 0.56 -24.99
CA LYS A 121 -9.56 0.91 -24.56
C LYS A 121 -9.52 2.05 -23.54
N GLU A 122 -10.29 3.12 -23.75
CA GLU A 122 -10.36 4.24 -22.80
C GLU A 122 -11.06 3.83 -21.48
N ASN A 123 -12.14 3.06 -21.56
CA ASN A 123 -12.82 2.53 -20.38
C ASN A 123 -11.96 1.50 -19.64
N LEU A 124 -11.18 0.68 -20.34
CA LEU A 124 -10.30 -0.32 -19.71
C LEU A 124 -9.24 0.34 -18.81
N TYR A 125 -8.54 1.37 -19.32
CA TYR A 125 -7.52 2.06 -18.53
C TYR A 125 -8.11 2.84 -17.36
N TYR A 126 -9.24 3.50 -17.57
CA TYR A 126 -9.95 4.20 -16.50
C TYR A 126 -10.47 3.24 -15.44
N SER A 127 -11.10 2.13 -15.86
CA SER A 127 -11.57 1.09 -14.94
C SER A 127 -10.43 0.43 -14.17
N ALA A 128 -9.29 0.17 -14.84
CA ALA A 128 -8.10 -0.36 -14.19
C ALA A 128 -7.56 0.62 -13.13
N TYR A 129 -7.50 1.91 -13.45
CA TYR A 129 -7.12 2.94 -12.50
C TYR A 129 -8.06 2.94 -11.28
N LEU A 130 -9.37 3.03 -11.48
CA LEU A 130 -10.34 3.08 -10.38
C LEU A 130 -10.23 1.84 -9.48
N LEU A 131 -10.23 0.64 -10.05
CA LEU A 131 -10.20 -0.60 -9.27
C LEU A 131 -8.85 -0.83 -8.57
N THR A 132 -7.74 -0.45 -9.21
CA THR A 132 -6.42 -0.55 -8.56
C THR A 132 -6.30 0.45 -7.42
N THR A 133 -6.72 1.71 -7.63
CA THR A 133 -6.72 2.73 -6.59
C THR A 133 -7.63 2.31 -5.45
N TYR A 134 -8.85 1.85 -5.71
CA TYR A 134 -9.76 1.32 -4.69
C TYR A 134 -9.12 0.24 -3.81
N ALA A 135 -8.42 -0.72 -4.43
CA ALA A 135 -7.73 -1.77 -3.67
C ALA A 135 -6.62 -1.21 -2.77
N ILE A 136 -5.85 -0.24 -3.28
CA ILE A 136 -4.76 0.41 -2.55
C ILE A 136 -5.31 1.22 -1.38
N GLU A 137 -6.30 2.10 -1.60
CA GLU A 137 -6.90 2.94 -0.57
C GLU A 137 -7.57 2.11 0.54
N ASN A 138 -8.32 1.06 0.15
CA ASN A 138 -8.92 0.15 1.12
C ASN A 138 -7.86 -0.56 1.99
N ARG A 139 -6.69 -0.88 1.41
CA ARG A 139 -5.58 -1.44 2.16
C ARG A 139 -4.90 -0.40 3.04
N ALA A 140 -4.67 0.80 2.53
CA ALA A 140 -4.04 1.91 3.25
C ALA A 140 -4.85 2.28 4.51
N ASP A 141 -6.17 2.43 4.39
CA ASP A 141 -7.08 2.69 5.52
C ASP A 141 -6.92 1.64 6.62
N SER A 142 -7.03 0.36 6.28
CA SER A 142 -6.90 -0.76 7.22
C SER A 142 -5.49 -0.86 7.84
N LEU A 143 -4.44 -0.75 7.01
CA LEU A 143 -3.05 -0.88 7.44
C LEU A 143 -2.62 0.29 8.33
N TYR A 144 -2.90 1.52 7.91
CA TYR A 144 -2.50 2.71 8.67
C TYR A 144 -3.28 2.85 9.96
N GLY A 145 -4.56 2.47 9.98
CA GLY A 145 -5.35 2.40 11.19
C GLY A 145 -4.77 1.42 12.22
N THR A 146 -4.35 0.23 11.79
CA THR A 146 -3.69 -0.76 12.65
C THR A 146 -2.31 -0.28 13.10
N TYR A 147 -1.51 0.26 12.18
CA TYR A 147 -0.17 0.76 12.48
C TYR A 147 -0.21 1.95 13.45
N GLN A 148 -1.16 2.89 13.31
CA GLN A 148 -1.34 4.00 14.24
C GLN A 148 -1.64 3.51 15.66
N LYS A 149 -2.51 2.50 15.83
CA LYS A 149 -2.79 1.90 17.14
C LYS A 149 -1.53 1.30 17.78
N VAL A 150 -0.70 0.63 17.00
CA VAL A 150 0.58 0.06 17.48
C VAL A 150 1.55 1.17 17.86
N LEU A 151 1.65 2.24 17.06
CA LEU A 151 2.49 3.41 17.37
C LEU A 151 2.07 4.06 18.70
N GLU A 152 0.77 4.25 18.94
CA GLU A 152 0.24 4.83 20.18
C GLU A 152 0.54 3.94 21.40
N LYS A 153 0.31 2.63 21.30
CA LYS A 153 0.61 1.65 22.37
C LYS A 153 2.11 1.63 22.72
N ASN A 154 3.00 1.92 21.78
CA ASN A 154 4.45 1.97 21.98
C ASN A 154 4.98 3.39 22.24
N HIS A 155 4.11 4.37 22.53
CA HIS A 155 4.49 5.77 22.78
C HIS A 155 5.40 6.37 21.71
N SER A 156 5.19 6.00 20.45
CA SER A 156 5.97 6.50 19.33
C SER A 156 5.73 8.00 19.09
N LYS A 157 6.78 8.71 18.66
CA LYS A 157 6.67 10.10 18.20
C LYS A 157 6.10 10.20 16.76
N ILE A 158 5.93 9.08 16.08
CA ILE A 158 5.35 9.00 14.73
C ILE A 158 3.83 9.00 14.87
N ASN A 159 3.15 9.76 14.02
CA ASN A 159 1.69 9.88 14.04
C ASN A 159 1.16 10.00 12.62
N LEU A 160 0.23 9.11 12.24
CA LEU A 160 -0.32 8.98 10.89
C LEU A 160 -1.74 9.56 10.75
N LYS A 161 -2.32 10.15 11.80
CA LYS A 161 -3.75 10.56 11.82
C LYS A 161 -4.16 11.46 10.66
N LEU A 162 -3.24 12.32 10.19
CA LEU A 162 -3.53 13.17 9.03
C LEU A 162 -3.61 12.33 7.75
N ILE A 163 -2.64 11.45 7.53
CA ILE A 163 -2.64 10.53 6.38
C ILE A 163 -3.90 9.68 6.39
N ILE A 164 -4.23 9.02 7.51
CA ILE A 164 -5.43 8.19 7.63
C ILE A 164 -6.70 8.95 7.20
N LYS A 165 -6.83 10.20 7.62
CA LYS A 165 -7.99 11.02 7.23
C LYS A 165 -8.03 11.32 5.72
N GLU A 166 -6.88 11.46 5.09
CA GLU A 166 -6.78 11.68 3.65
C GLU A 166 -7.08 10.40 2.88
N GLU A 167 -6.56 9.24 3.32
CA GLU A 167 -6.88 7.93 2.74
C GLU A 167 -8.39 7.59 2.84
N GLU A 168 -9.04 7.90 3.98
CA GLU A 168 -10.51 7.77 4.11
C GLU A 168 -11.26 8.61 3.07
N ASN A 169 -10.77 9.81 2.73
CA ASN A 169 -11.37 10.65 1.70
C ASN A 169 -11.11 10.09 0.29
N HIS A 170 -9.88 9.65 0.00
CA HIS A 170 -9.53 9.03 -1.29
C HIS A 170 -10.40 7.80 -1.54
N LEU A 171 -10.52 6.91 -0.55
CA LEU A 171 -11.34 5.70 -0.64
C LEU A 171 -12.79 6.05 -0.99
N ARG A 172 -13.39 7.01 -0.27
CA ARG A 172 -14.76 7.44 -0.53
C ARG A 172 -14.95 7.98 -1.95
N GLU A 173 -14.04 8.88 -2.40
CA GLU A 173 -14.13 9.46 -3.75
C GLU A 173 -13.99 8.40 -4.85
N ILE A 174 -13.14 7.40 -4.65
CA ILE A 174 -12.97 6.30 -5.59
C ILE A 174 -14.19 5.37 -5.58
N GLU A 175 -14.76 5.07 -4.42
CA GLU A 175 -15.97 4.27 -4.31
C GLU A 175 -17.14 4.91 -5.04
N GLU A 176 -17.38 6.21 -4.86
CA GLU A 176 -18.42 6.96 -5.56
C GLU A 176 -18.26 6.83 -7.09
N LYS A 177 -17.05 7.01 -7.61
CA LYS A 177 -16.75 6.86 -9.05
C LYS A 177 -16.95 5.42 -9.57
N ILE A 178 -16.62 4.41 -8.78
CA ILE A 178 -16.85 3.01 -9.14
C ILE A 178 -18.35 2.70 -9.18
N ASP A 179 -19.12 3.20 -8.21
CA ASP A 179 -20.54 2.92 -8.09
C ASP A 179 -21.38 3.60 -9.19
N GLU A 180 -20.87 4.65 -9.84
CA GLU A 180 -21.43 5.22 -11.07
C GLU A 180 -21.40 4.23 -12.26
N ASN A 181 -20.50 3.23 -12.23
CA ASN A 181 -20.33 2.24 -13.30
C ASN A 181 -20.63 0.82 -12.82
N LYS A 182 -21.83 0.33 -13.14
CA LYS A 182 -22.32 -0.99 -12.70
C LYS A 182 -21.40 -2.16 -13.09
N ASP A 183 -20.74 -2.08 -14.24
CA ASP A 183 -19.92 -3.18 -14.73
C ASP A 183 -18.67 -3.39 -13.87
N ILE A 184 -18.07 -2.32 -13.34
CA ILE A 184 -16.89 -2.42 -12.48
C ILE A 184 -17.26 -2.48 -10.99
N SER A 185 -18.41 -1.94 -10.58
CA SER A 185 -18.90 -2.02 -9.20
C SER A 185 -19.06 -3.47 -8.74
N LEU A 186 -19.52 -4.37 -9.61
CA LEU A 186 -19.63 -5.80 -9.35
C LEU A 186 -18.29 -6.51 -9.12
N LEU A 187 -17.18 -5.88 -9.47
CA LEU A 187 -15.84 -6.46 -9.34
C LEU A 187 -15.14 -6.09 -8.02
N LYS A 188 -15.72 -5.20 -7.19
CA LYS A 188 -15.12 -4.70 -5.95
C LYS A 188 -14.65 -5.82 -5.03
N GLU A 189 -15.50 -6.80 -4.74
CA GLU A 189 -15.16 -7.93 -3.86
C GLU A 189 -13.97 -8.74 -4.42
N LYS A 190 -14.00 -9.03 -5.73
CA LYS A 190 -12.94 -9.79 -6.39
C LYS A 190 -11.60 -9.05 -6.40
N VAL A 191 -11.63 -7.74 -6.51
CA VAL A 191 -10.45 -6.88 -6.44
C VAL A 191 -9.83 -6.92 -5.04
N ILE A 192 -10.65 -6.88 -3.99
CA ILE A 192 -10.18 -7.01 -2.60
C ILE A 192 -9.60 -8.39 -2.32
N GLU A 193 -10.18 -9.49 -2.85
CA GLU A 193 -9.59 -10.82 -2.76
C GLU A 193 -8.18 -10.86 -3.40
N ILE A 194 -8.06 -10.32 -4.62
CA ILE A 194 -6.78 -10.28 -5.36
C ILE A 194 -5.73 -9.50 -4.56
N GLU A 195 -6.10 -8.33 -4.04
CA GLU A 195 -5.20 -7.50 -3.23
C GLU A 195 -4.79 -8.24 -1.96
N SER A 196 -5.73 -8.83 -1.24
CA SER A 196 -5.48 -9.56 0.02
C SER A 196 -4.50 -10.72 -0.16
N ASP A 197 -4.56 -11.45 -1.27
CA ASP A 197 -3.60 -12.51 -1.61
C ASP A 197 -2.18 -11.94 -1.79
N ILE A 198 -2.07 -10.82 -2.53
CA ILE A 198 -0.79 -10.17 -2.78
C ILE A 198 -0.21 -9.62 -1.49
N PHE A 199 -1.04 -8.92 -0.70
CA PHE A 199 -0.64 -8.36 0.59
C PHE A 199 -0.24 -9.44 1.59
N SER A 200 -0.99 -10.54 1.66
CA SER A 200 -0.64 -11.68 2.52
C SER A 200 0.73 -12.27 2.17
N SER A 201 1.06 -12.38 0.88
CA SER A 201 2.38 -12.82 0.43
C SER A 201 3.49 -11.82 0.81
N PHE A 202 3.21 -10.52 0.76
CA PHE A 202 4.14 -9.48 1.21
C PHE A 202 4.36 -9.55 2.72
N ILE A 203 3.30 -9.62 3.52
CA ILE A 203 3.40 -9.71 4.99
C ILE A 203 4.11 -10.99 5.43
N SER A 204 3.89 -12.12 4.75
CA SER A 204 4.65 -13.34 5.04
C SER A 204 6.16 -13.16 4.81
N SER A 205 6.57 -12.40 3.79
CA SER A 205 7.99 -12.10 3.60
C SER A 205 8.56 -11.13 4.63
N VAL A 206 7.73 -10.24 5.18
CA VAL A 206 8.11 -9.40 6.33
C VAL A 206 8.31 -10.25 7.57
N GLU A 207 7.40 -11.18 7.84
CA GLU A 207 7.48 -12.11 8.96
C GLU A 207 8.73 -12.98 8.90
N GLU A 208 9.06 -13.55 7.73
CA GLU A 208 10.29 -14.32 7.51
C GLU A 208 11.54 -13.49 7.83
N GLU A 209 11.61 -12.22 7.38
CA GLU A 209 12.76 -11.35 7.67
C GLU A 209 12.89 -11.00 9.15
N ILE A 210 11.78 -10.84 9.88
CA ILE A 210 11.77 -10.58 11.33
C ILE A 210 12.39 -11.75 12.12
N PHE A 211 12.13 -12.99 11.69
CA PHE A 211 12.69 -14.18 12.37
C PHE A 211 14.12 -14.52 11.97
N LEU A 212 14.66 -13.89 10.91
CA LEU A 212 16.07 -14.07 10.48
C LEU A 212 17.02 -13.03 11.10
N THR A 213 16.47 -12.01 11.75
CA THR A 213 17.23 -10.94 12.46
C THR A 213 17.37 -11.27 13.92
#